data_d16fcf2257e7c7299c96b74f213da8fe
#
_entry.id   d16fcf2257e7c7299c96b74f213da8fe
#
_cell.length_a   1.000
_cell.length_b   1.000
_cell.length_c   1.000
_cell.angle_alpha   90.00
_cell.angle_beta   90.00
_cell.angle_gamma   90.00
#
_symmetry.space_group_name_H-M   'P 1'
#
loop_
_entity.id
_entity.type
_entity.pdbx_description
1 polymer ?
#
loop_
_entity_poly.entity_id
_entity_poly.type
_entity_poly.pdbx_seq_one_letter_code
_entity_poly.pdbx_strand_id
1 'polypeptide(L)'
;MRTNFNSFVQGHIIAHTVRLLCIFISPLLLSGSSFAAPKAHSVALGQWRSVEVRTEAGEKQPLKVRDLIIDGKAREHVTGAVHEVTDRFFVVRRAIRLNDSLPQDARNSQWIWQLDAWLSIDRQTGRVTALNLAAFDSDTSQASWYRDYAAYCGASDDASKSYMVVSQLGRRKPLLRREYEGPTCAAPKWERFPSRVTFTAAGEKTSFVVHAHSADLQPETADEEGPQQ
;
A
#
# COMPACT_ATOMS: atom_id res chain seq x y z
N MET A 1 72.03 25.30 -13.56
CA MET A 1 73.18 24.38 -13.47
C MET A 1 72.80 23.11 -14.15
N ARG A 2 73.29 22.96 -15.37
CA ARG A 2 74.23 21.93 -15.81
C ARG A 2 73.69 20.54 -15.64
N THR A 3 73.60 19.68 -16.61
CA THR A 3 74.20 19.45 -17.93
C THR A 3 73.82 18.02 -18.28
N ASN A 4 73.27 17.75 -19.49
CA ASN A 4 74.02 17.02 -20.51
C ASN A 4 74.27 15.53 -20.21
N PHE A 5 74.23 14.57 -21.08
CA PHE A 5 74.51 14.42 -22.48
C PHE A 5 74.26 13.00 -22.93
N ASN A 6 73.79 12.88 -24.18
CA ASN A 6 74.28 11.98 -25.22
C ASN A 6 74.00 10.45 -25.09
N SER A 7 73.37 9.89 -26.06
CA SER A 7 73.76 9.67 -27.46
C SER A 7 74.44 8.31 -27.68
N PHE A 8 74.01 7.59 -28.63
CA PHE A 8 74.60 6.77 -29.69
C PHE A 8 73.89 5.45 -29.90
N VAL A 9 73.15 5.30 -30.96
CA VAL A 9 73.45 4.81 -32.35
C VAL A 9 73.96 3.37 -32.46
N GLN A 10 73.44 2.73 -33.47
CA GLN A 10 73.79 1.50 -34.20
C GLN A 10 73.04 0.27 -33.74
N GLY A 11 72.12 -0.28 -34.49
CA GLY A 11 72.20 -0.65 -35.91
C GLY A 11 72.69 -2.06 -36.05
N HIS A 12 71.78 -2.99 -36.24
CA HIS A 12 72.06 -4.13 -37.04
C HIS A 12 70.74 -4.84 -37.49
N ILE A 13 70.60 -4.87 -38.78
CA ILE A 13 69.70 -5.70 -39.58
C ILE A 13 70.04 -7.15 -39.30
N ILE A 14 69.07 -8.05 -39.27
CA ILE A 14 69.12 -9.37 -39.95
C ILE A 14 67.78 -10.12 -39.73
N ALA A 15 67.20 -10.42 -40.87
CA ALA A 15 66.58 -11.69 -41.30
C ALA A 15 65.30 -12.20 -40.66
N HIS A 16 64.28 -12.12 -41.47
CA HIS A 16 63.25 -13.09 -41.79
C HIS A 16 63.13 -14.31 -40.88
N THR A 17 61.98 -14.38 -40.21
CA THR A 17 61.29 -15.67 -40.05
C THR A 17 59.79 -15.37 -40.05
N VAL A 18 59.13 -15.71 -41.13
CA VAL A 18 57.69 -15.77 -41.28
C VAL A 18 57.20 -16.94 -40.40
N ARG A 19 56.67 -16.61 -39.23
CA ARG A 19 55.86 -17.58 -38.47
C ARG A 19 54.39 -17.26 -38.69
N LEU A 20 53.76 -18.13 -39.50
CA LEU A 20 52.35 -18.26 -39.65
C LEU A 20 51.72 -18.50 -38.29
N LEU A 21 51.18 -17.45 -37.67
CA LEU A 21 50.39 -17.56 -36.45
C LEU A 21 48.94 -17.84 -36.87
N CYS A 22 48.55 -19.11 -36.86
CA CYS A 22 47.15 -19.50 -36.98
C CYS A 22 46.37 -18.94 -35.81
N ILE A 23 45.66 -17.84 -35.99
CA ILE A 23 44.70 -17.28 -35.05
C ILE A 23 43.49 -18.21 -35.06
N PHE A 24 43.40 -19.13 -34.12
CA PHE A 24 42.17 -19.81 -33.82
C PHE A 24 41.19 -18.78 -33.22
N ILE A 25 40.33 -18.25 -34.09
CA ILE A 25 39.16 -17.52 -33.64
C ILE A 25 38.19 -18.54 -33.07
N SER A 26 38.28 -18.77 -31.76
CA SER A 26 37.23 -19.49 -31.00
C SER A 26 35.96 -18.63 -31.07
N PRO A 27 34.85 -19.11 -31.62
CA PRO A 27 33.57 -18.45 -31.48
C PRO A 27 33.17 -18.53 -29.99
N LEU A 28 33.30 -17.42 -29.28
CA LEU A 28 32.73 -17.27 -27.96
C LEU A 28 31.20 -17.33 -28.14
N LEU A 29 30.63 -18.50 -27.90
CA LEU A 29 29.19 -18.68 -27.82
C LEU A 29 28.68 -17.83 -26.63
N LEU A 30 28.26 -16.59 -26.92
CA LEU A 30 27.46 -15.81 -26.01
C LEU A 30 26.13 -16.57 -25.81
N SER A 31 26.11 -17.42 -24.80
CA SER A 31 24.89 -18.01 -24.29
C SER A 31 24.06 -16.85 -23.69
N GLY A 32 23.29 -16.20 -24.53
CA GLY A 32 22.32 -15.19 -24.11
C GLY A 32 21.31 -15.88 -23.19
N SER A 33 21.46 -15.71 -21.88
CA SER A 33 20.43 -16.06 -20.93
C SER A 33 19.18 -15.26 -21.26
N SER A 34 18.26 -15.84 -22.02
CA SER A 34 16.92 -15.29 -22.19
C SER A 34 16.26 -15.25 -20.82
N PHE A 35 16.34 -14.09 -20.17
CA PHE A 35 15.48 -13.83 -19.02
C PHE A 35 14.05 -13.78 -19.57
N ALA A 36 13.31 -14.86 -19.36
CA ALA A 36 11.88 -14.87 -19.64
C ALA A 36 11.25 -13.71 -18.85
N ALA A 37 10.58 -12.79 -19.52
CA ALA A 37 9.85 -11.73 -18.85
C ALA A 37 8.88 -12.36 -17.84
N PRO A 38 8.80 -11.85 -16.60
CA PRO A 38 7.89 -12.38 -15.62
C PRO A 38 6.46 -12.37 -16.19
N LYS A 39 5.79 -13.50 -16.09
CA LYS A 39 4.40 -13.64 -16.56
C LYS A 39 3.54 -12.62 -15.81
N ALA A 40 2.93 -11.70 -16.56
CA ALA A 40 1.98 -10.76 -15.99
C ALA A 40 0.74 -11.51 -15.46
N HIS A 41 0.37 -11.26 -14.22
CA HIS A 41 -0.84 -11.81 -13.62
C HIS A 41 -2.06 -11.00 -14.04
N SER A 42 -3.16 -11.70 -14.28
CA SER A 42 -4.44 -11.05 -14.54
C SER A 42 -5.13 -10.77 -13.20
N VAL A 43 -5.35 -9.50 -12.90
CA VAL A 43 -6.08 -9.06 -11.69
C VAL A 43 -7.37 -8.37 -12.12
N ALA A 44 -8.51 -8.90 -11.71
CA ALA A 44 -9.83 -8.39 -12.05
C ALA A 44 -10.74 -8.35 -10.82
N LEU A 45 -11.77 -7.54 -10.90
CA LEU A 45 -12.83 -7.46 -9.90
C LEU A 45 -14.12 -7.97 -10.51
N GLY A 46 -14.77 -8.90 -9.83
CA GLY A 46 -16.02 -9.48 -10.23
C GLY A 46 -17.20 -8.51 -10.15
N GLN A 47 -18.38 -9.01 -10.48
CA GLN A 47 -19.63 -8.25 -10.38
C GLN A 47 -20.03 -8.05 -8.92
N TRP A 48 -20.71 -6.93 -8.66
CA TRP A 48 -21.25 -6.61 -7.36
C TRP A 48 -22.44 -7.53 -7.03
N ARG A 49 -22.45 -8.03 -5.80
CA ARG A 49 -23.61 -8.72 -5.20
C ARG A 49 -23.93 -8.08 -3.85
N SER A 50 -25.20 -8.06 -3.47
CA SER A 50 -25.62 -7.61 -2.15
C SER A 50 -25.64 -8.80 -1.18
N VAL A 51 -25.05 -8.59 0.00
CA VAL A 51 -25.06 -9.54 1.12
C VAL A 51 -25.52 -8.82 2.38
N GLU A 52 -25.89 -9.55 3.41
CA GLU A 52 -26.23 -8.97 4.72
C GLU A 52 -25.03 -9.08 5.66
N VAL A 53 -24.65 -7.97 6.27
CA VAL A 53 -23.69 -7.91 7.37
C VAL A 53 -24.47 -7.62 8.65
N ARG A 54 -24.02 -8.20 9.76
CA ARG A 54 -24.53 -7.89 11.09
C ARG A 54 -23.66 -6.83 11.74
N THR A 55 -24.25 -5.75 12.22
CA THR A 55 -23.55 -4.72 13.02
C THR A 55 -23.35 -5.20 14.45
N GLU A 56 -22.51 -4.51 15.24
CA GLU A 56 -22.36 -4.76 16.67
C GLU A 56 -23.69 -4.67 17.44
N ALA A 57 -24.60 -3.78 17.01
CA ALA A 57 -25.95 -3.69 17.56
C ALA A 57 -26.87 -4.87 17.19
N GLY A 58 -26.37 -5.85 16.41
CA GLY A 58 -27.12 -7.01 15.94
C GLY A 58 -28.06 -6.72 14.75
N GLU A 59 -28.06 -5.50 14.24
CA GLU A 59 -28.85 -5.11 13.08
C GLU A 59 -28.25 -5.64 11.79
N LYS A 60 -29.14 -6.02 10.85
CA LYS A 60 -28.72 -6.44 9.52
C LYS A 60 -28.66 -5.25 8.58
N GLN A 61 -27.50 -5.06 7.95
CA GLN A 61 -27.32 -4.02 6.94
C GLN A 61 -26.86 -4.61 5.61
N PRO A 62 -27.31 -4.06 4.47
CA PRO A 62 -26.85 -4.51 3.17
C PRO A 62 -25.40 -4.07 2.92
N LEU A 63 -24.56 -5.01 2.53
CA LEU A 63 -23.19 -4.79 2.10
C LEU A 63 -23.03 -5.22 0.65
N LYS A 64 -22.46 -4.36 -0.20
CA LYS A 64 -22.08 -4.74 -1.56
C LYS A 64 -20.69 -5.36 -1.57
N VAL A 65 -20.59 -6.59 -2.04
CA VAL A 65 -19.32 -7.31 -2.16
C VAL A 65 -19.10 -7.77 -3.60
N ARG A 66 -17.85 -7.98 -3.96
CA ARG A 66 -17.44 -8.59 -5.23
C ARG A 66 -16.19 -9.42 -5.02
N ASP A 67 -15.91 -10.32 -5.95
CA ASP A 67 -14.73 -11.17 -5.88
C ASP A 67 -13.51 -10.42 -6.41
N LEU A 68 -12.38 -10.57 -5.73
CA LEU A 68 -11.06 -10.27 -6.26
C LEU A 68 -10.56 -11.51 -6.99
N ILE A 69 -10.40 -11.41 -8.30
CA ILE A 69 -10.05 -12.52 -9.19
C ILE A 69 -8.60 -12.35 -9.64
N ILE A 70 -7.78 -13.38 -9.41
CA ILE A 70 -6.40 -13.42 -9.88
C ILE A 70 -6.23 -14.67 -10.72
N ASP A 71 -5.77 -14.50 -11.96
CA ASP A 71 -5.59 -15.56 -12.94
C ASP A 71 -6.88 -16.41 -13.13
N GLY A 72 -8.01 -15.74 -13.19
CA GLY A 72 -9.34 -16.35 -13.35
C GLY A 72 -9.89 -17.07 -12.11
N LYS A 73 -9.20 -16.99 -10.96
CA LYS A 73 -9.66 -17.61 -9.69
C LYS A 73 -10.03 -16.54 -8.67
N ALA A 74 -11.19 -16.67 -8.07
CA ALA A 74 -11.57 -15.86 -6.91
C ALA A 74 -10.61 -16.14 -5.75
N ARG A 75 -9.98 -15.11 -5.23
CA ARG A 75 -9.01 -15.20 -4.11
C ARG A 75 -9.60 -14.66 -2.82
N GLU A 76 -10.27 -13.52 -2.91
CA GLU A 76 -10.82 -12.82 -1.76
C GLU A 76 -12.18 -12.23 -2.14
N HIS A 77 -12.95 -11.85 -1.15
CA HIS A 77 -14.11 -11.00 -1.31
C HIS A 77 -13.77 -9.60 -0.85
N VAL A 78 -14.16 -8.62 -1.63
CA VAL A 78 -13.83 -7.21 -1.36
C VAL A 78 -15.06 -6.33 -1.46
N THR A 79 -15.00 -5.19 -0.77
CA THR A 79 -16.08 -4.21 -0.71
C THR A 79 -15.54 -2.79 -0.85
N GLY A 80 -16.43 -1.84 -1.10
CA GLY A 80 -16.08 -0.43 -1.22
C GLY A 80 -15.31 -0.07 -2.49
N ALA A 81 -14.89 1.17 -2.57
CA ALA A 81 -14.10 1.67 -3.68
C ALA A 81 -12.66 1.15 -3.62
N VAL A 82 -12.09 0.90 -4.78
CA VAL A 82 -10.66 0.66 -4.95
C VAL A 82 -9.94 2.00 -4.84
N HIS A 83 -8.85 2.03 -4.09
CA HIS A 83 -7.95 3.16 -4.08
C HIS A 83 -6.65 2.81 -4.78
N GLU A 84 -6.36 3.51 -5.88
CA GLU A 84 -5.13 3.35 -6.66
C GLU A 84 -3.98 4.06 -5.93
N VAL A 85 -2.96 3.28 -5.54
CA VAL A 85 -1.74 3.80 -4.91
C VAL A 85 -0.72 4.16 -5.98
N THR A 86 -0.53 3.24 -6.93
CA THR A 86 0.29 3.39 -8.14
C THR A 86 -0.34 2.55 -9.25
N ASP A 87 0.15 2.64 -10.47
CA ASP A 87 -0.29 1.76 -11.58
C ASP A 87 -0.12 0.27 -11.25
N ARG A 88 0.82 -0.05 -10.38
CA ARG A 88 1.11 -1.43 -9.94
C ARG A 88 0.30 -1.85 -8.74
N PHE A 89 0.06 -0.97 -7.77
CA PHE A 89 -0.56 -1.30 -6.50
C PHE A 89 -1.87 -0.57 -6.29
N PHE A 90 -2.84 -1.29 -5.78
CA PHE A 90 -4.07 -0.69 -5.24
C PHE A 90 -4.43 -1.31 -3.90
N VAL A 91 -5.27 -0.62 -3.16
CA VAL A 91 -5.84 -1.12 -1.90
C VAL A 91 -7.36 -1.18 -1.99
N VAL A 92 -7.92 -2.16 -1.29
CA VAL A 92 -9.37 -2.37 -1.23
C VAL A 92 -9.74 -3.01 0.10
N ARG A 93 -10.95 -2.75 0.58
CA ARG A 93 -11.44 -3.33 1.83
C ARG A 93 -11.82 -4.79 1.63
N ARG A 94 -11.37 -5.67 2.53
CA ARG A 94 -11.75 -7.08 2.56
C ARG A 94 -13.10 -7.27 3.24
N ALA A 95 -13.89 -8.19 2.71
CA ALA A 95 -15.06 -8.74 3.37
C ALA A 95 -14.87 -10.25 3.53
N ILE A 96 -15.13 -10.79 4.71
CA ILE A 96 -15.00 -12.21 5.01
C ILE A 96 -16.34 -12.81 5.34
N ARG A 97 -16.44 -14.11 5.15
CA ARG A 97 -17.61 -14.90 5.53
C ARG A 97 -17.20 -15.86 6.64
N LEU A 98 -17.78 -15.68 7.80
CA LEU A 98 -17.50 -16.48 8.99
C LEU A 98 -18.67 -17.38 9.33
N ASN A 99 -18.37 -18.53 9.89
CA ASN A 99 -19.40 -19.39 10.47
C ASN A 99 -19.58 -19.00 11.95
N ASP A 100 -20.74 -18.44 12.27
CA ASP A 100 -21.10 -17.97 13.61
C ASP A 100 -21.77 -19.08 14.47
N SER A 101 -21.78 -20.33 13.98
CA SER A 101 -22.36 -21.45 14.74
C SER A 101 -21.43 -21.87 15.88
N LEU A 102 -22.02 -22.21 17.00
CA LEU A 102 -21.27 -22.84 18.09
C LEU A 102 -20.74 -24.23 17.67
N PRO A 103 -19.62 -24.71 18.20
CA PRO A 103 -19.06 -26.01 17.83
C PRO A 103 -20.04 -27.18 17.96
N GLN A 104 -20.96 -27.13 18.93
CA GLN A 104 -21.97 -28.13 19.14
C GLN A 104 -23.11 -28.08 18.08
N ASP A 105 -23.26 -26.96 17.40
CA ASP A 105 -24.30 -26.75 16.38
C ASP A 105 -23.74 -26.90 14.94
N ALA A 106 -22.68 -27.64 14.77
CA ALA A 106 -21.97 -27.81 13.49
C ALA A 106 -22.89 -28.26 12.30
N ARG A 107 -24.05 -28.80 12.58
CA ARG A 107 -25.06 -29.20 11.56
C ARG A 107 -25.86 -28.01 11.00
N ASN A 108 -25.92 -26.89 11.72
CA ASN A 108 -26.63 -25.67 11.34
C ASN A 108 -25.67 -24.50 11.18
N SER A 109 -24.81 -24.56 10.16
CA SER A 109 -23.85 -23.49 9.89
C SER A 109 -24.54 -22.15 9.63
N GLN A 110 -24.34 -21.17 10.48
CA GLN A 110 -24.80 -19.81 10.31
C GLN A 110 -23.65 -18.96 9.76
N TRP A 111 -23.72 -18.69 8.48
CA TRP A 111 -22.71 -17.86 7.81
C TRP A 111 -23.09 -16.39 7.86
N ILE A 112 -22.22 -15.57 8.42
CA ILE A 112 -22.35 -14.12 8.46
C ILE A 112 -21.23 -13.47 7.66
N TRP A 113 -21.52 -12.31 7.10
CA TRP A 113 -20.54 -11.47 6.48
C TRP A 113 -20.02 -10.44 7.48
N GLN A 114 -18.74 -10.15 7.41
CA GLN A 114 -18.06 -9.18 8.26
C GLN A 114 -17.02 -8.40 7.46
N LEU A 115 -16.81 -7.13 7.83
CA LEU A 115 -15.68 -6.36 7.32
C LEU A 115 -14.40 -6.88 7.97
N ASP A 116 -13.29 -6.76 7.23
CA ASP A 116 -11.99 -7.17 7.73
C ASP A 116 -10.90 -6.18 7.29
N ALA A 117 -9.64 -6.54 7.40
CA ALA A 117 -8.48 -5.70 7.06
C ALA A 117 -8.57 -5.13 5.64
N TRP A 118 -7.83 -4.07 5.39
CA TRP A 118 -7.53 -3.62 4.04
C TRP A 118 -6.53 -4.57 3.38
N LEU A 119 -6.69 -4.79 2.09
CA LEU A 119 -5.77 -5.57 1.27
C LEU A 119 -4.99 -4.64 0.36
N SER A 120 -3.70 -4.91 0.20
CA SER A 120 -2.87 -4.37 -0.88
C SER A 120 -2.67 -5.43 -1.94
N ILE A 121 -2.92 -5.08 -3.18
CA ILE A 121 -2.82 -5.98 -4.33
C ILE A 121 -1.74 -5.48 -5.29
N ASP A 122 -0.78 -6.34 -5.60
CA ASP A 122 0.23 -6.11 -6.62
C ASP A 122 -0.23 -6.69 -7.96
N ARG A 123 -0.53 -5.84 -8.92
CA ARG A 123 -0.99 -6.26 -10.26
C ARG A 123 0.05 -7.05 -11.04
N GLN A 124 1.33 -6.81 -10.79
CA GLN A 124 2.42 -7.47 -11.50
C GLN A 124 2.61 -8.91 -11.05
N THR A 125 2.55 -9.14 -9.73
CA THR A 125 2.81 -10.45 -9.13
C THR A 125 1.55 -11.22 -8.74
N GLY A 126 0.37 -10.58 -8.81
CA GLY A 126 -0.88 -11.15 -8.31
C GLY A 126 -0.89 -11.36 -6.79
N ARG A 127 0.06 -10.76 -6.07
CA ARG A 127 0.16 -10.93 -4.61
C ARG A 127 -0.91 -10.10 -3.91
N VAL A 128 -1.62 -10.75 -3.00
CA VAL A 128 -2.56 -10.13 -2.07
C VAL A 128 -1.95 -10.14 -0.67
N THR A 129 -1.93 -8.98 -0.03
CA THR A 129 -1.36 -8.83 1.32
C THR A 129 -2.32 -8.07 2.20
N ALA A 130 -2.70 -8.63 3.35
CA ALA A 130 -3.45 -7.90 4.35
C ALA A 130 -2.58 -6.81 4.97
N LEU A 131 -3.13 -5.60 5.08
CA LEU A 131 -2.45 -4.46 5.67
C LEU A 131 -2.64 -4.48 7.18
N ASN A 132 -1.52 -4.41 7.90
CA ASN A 132 -1.55 -4.21 9.34
C ASN A 132 -1.55 -2.70 9.63
N LEU A 133 -2.73 -2.12 9.78
CA LEU A 133 -2.92 -0.72 10.16
C LEU A 133 -2.97 -0.62 11.69
N ALA A 134 -2.11 0.20 12.28
CA ALA A 134 -1.98 0.32 13.74
C ALA A 134 -3.28 0.81 14.39
N ALA A 135 -3.77 0.13 15.42
CA ALA A 135 -5.01 0.46 16.12
C ALA A 135 -6.27 0.52 15.22
N PHE A 136 -6.23 -0.15 14.08
CA PHE A 136 -7.37 -0.21 13.16
C PHE A 136 -8.34 -1.31 13.60
N ASP A 137 -9.55 -0.89 13.90
CA ASP A 137 -10.65 -1.79 14.19
C ASP A 137 -11.44 -2.06 12.90
N SER A 138 -11.62 -3.35 12.57
CA SER A 138 -12.31 -3.74 11.34
C SER A 138 -13.81 -3.43 11.35
N ASP A 139 -14.44 -3.31 12.48
CA ASP A 139 -15.87 -3.09 12.56
C ASP A 139 -16.25 -1.61 12.60
N THR A 140 -15.43 -0.81 13.27
CA THR A 140 -15.72 0.61 13.53
C THR A 140 -14.88 1.59 12.73
N SER A 141 -13.63 1.23 12.39
CA SER A 141 -12.72 2.15 11.70
C SER A 141 -13.04 2.31 10.21
N GLN A 142 -13.14 3.56 9.77
CA GLN A 142 -13.30 3.93 8.36
C GLN A 142 -12.03 4.62 7.87
N ALA A 143 -11.26 3.95 7.00
CA ALA A 143 -10.06 4.53 6.43
C ALA A 143 -10.38 5.38 5.19
N SER A 144 -9.81 6.56 5.14
CA SER A 144 -9.75 7.43 3.98
C SER A 144 -8.34 7.44 3.42
N TRP A 145 -8.21 7.28 2.10
CA TRP A 145 -6.93 7.08 1.44
C TRP A 145 -6.52 8.27 0.58
N TYR A 146 -5.25 8.60 0.62
CA TYR A 146 -4.63 9.58 -0.29
C TYR A 146 -3.22 9.11 -0.64
N ARG A 147 -2.95 8.86 -1.93
CA ARG A 147 -1.70 8.22 -2.39
C ARG A 147 -1.45 6.92 -1.62
N ASP A 148 -0.33 6.83 -0.91
CA ASP A 148 0.08 5.71 -0.06
C ASP A 148 -0.22 5.93 1.43
N TYR A 149 -1.03 6.94 1.76
CA TYR A 149 -1.43 7.25 3.14
C TYR A 149 -2.86 6.82 3.43
N ALA A 150 -3.05 6.20 4.59
CA ALA A 150 -4.35 5.91 5.17
C ALA A 150 -4.57 6.77 6.41
N ALA A 151 -5.68 7.48 6.48
CA ALA A 151 -6.13 8.17 7.68
C ALA A 151 -7.40 7.53 8.21
N TYR A 152 -7.48 7.29 9.49
CA TYR A 152 -8.63 6.65 10.15
C TYR A 152 -8.64 6.97 11.64
N CYS A 153 -9.81 6.78 12.25
CA CYS A 153 -9.91 6.69 13.70
C CYS A 153 -9.81 5.23 14.11
N GLY A 154 -8.96 4.96 15.05
CA GLY A 154 -8.72 3.63 15.58
C GLY A 154 -8.93 3.57 17.09
N ALA A 155 -8.87 2.37 17.63
CA ALA A 155 -9.01 2.11 19.07
C ALA A 155 -7.82 1.28 19.61
N SER A 156 -7.59 1.33 20.92
CA SER A 156 -6.73 0.36 21.58
C SER A 156 -7.38 -1.02 21.60
N ASP A 157 -6.58 -2.07 21.80
CA ASP A 157 -7.05 -3.46 21.81
C ASP A 157 -8.14 -3.72 22.89
N ASP A 158 -8.10 -2.95 23.97
CA ASP A 158 -9.08 -2.98 25.06
C ASP A 158 -10.23 -1.97 24.88
N ALA A 159 -10.27 -1.28 23.73
CA ALA A 159 -11.21 -0.22 23.41
C ALA A 159 -11.27 0.95 24.41
N SER A 160 -10.28 1.04 25.33
CA SER A 160 -10.25 2.09 26.34
C SER A 160 -9.83 3.45 25.80
N LYS A 161 -9.18 3.49 24.64
CA LYS A 161 -8.61 4.70 24.02
C LYS A 161 -8.93 4.77 22.54
N SER A 162 -9.22 5.98 22.10
CA SER A 162 -9.47 6.31 20.70
C SER A 162 -8.33 7.15 20.12
N TYR A 163 -7.97 6.90 18.86
CA TYR A 163 -6.83 7.54 18.21
C TYR A 163 -7.18 8.07 16.82
N MET A 164 -6.70 9.28 16.52
CA MET A 164 -6.52 9.75 15.15
C MET A 164 -5.22 9.16 14.61
N VAL A 165 -5.26 8.45 13.52
CA VAL A 165 -4.09 7.75 12.98
C VAL A 165 -3.87 8.11 11.52
N VAL A 166 -2.61 8.38 11.17
CA VAL A 166 -2.16 8.44 9.77
C VAL A 166 -1.05 7.41 9.60
N SER A 167 -1.31 6.42 8.76
CA SER A 167 -0.36 5.37 8.41
C SER A 167 0.09 5.52 6.96
N GLN A 168 1.31 5.11 6.66
CA GLN A 168 1.85 5.05 5.31
C GLN A 168 2.11 3.60 4.92
N LEU A 169 1.74 3.20 3.72
CA LEU A 169 2.01 1.86 3.20
C LEU A 169 3.50 1.53 3.27
N GLY A 170 3.80 0.30 3.68
CA GLY A 170 5.18 -0.16 3.83
C GLY A 170 5.88 0.28 5.13
N ARG A 171 5.28 1.15 5.93
CA ARG A 171 5.81 1.54 7.24
C ARG A 171 5.14 0.77 8.39
N ARG A 172 5.94 0.33 9.35
CA ARG A 172 5.42 -0.36 10.55
C ARG A 172 4.82 0.60 11.58
N LYS A 173 5.37 1.82 11.68
CA LYS A 173 4.91 2.83 12.63
C LYS A 173 4.07 3.87 11.91
N PRO A 174 2.94 4.29 12.46
CA PRO A 174 2.15 5.38 11.89
C PRO A 174 2.95 6.68 11.92
N LEU A 175 2.64 7.59 10.99
CA LEU A 175 3.18 8.95 10.96
C LEU A 175 2.58 9.82 12.06
N LEU A 176 1.30 9.56 12.36
CA LEU A 176 0.54 10.22 13.40
C LEU A 176 -0.22 9.17 14.18
N ARG A 177 -0.18 9.26 15.50
CA ARG A 177 -1.10 8.60 16.43
C ARG A 177 -1.38 9.57 17.57
N ARG A 178 -2.55 10.17 17.56
CA ARG A 178 -2.99 11.13 18.56
C ARG A 178 -4.26 10.64 19.23
N GLU A 179 -4.25 10.57 20.55
CA GLU A 179 -5.41 10.23 21.36
C GLU A 179 -6.45 11.36 21.30
N TYR A 180 -7.71 11.00 21.28
CA TYR A 180 -8.83 11.94 21.43
C TYR A 180 -9.87 11.32 22.36
N GLU A 181 -10.66 12.19 23.01
CA GLU A 181 -11.74 11.78 23.88
C GLU A 181 -13.07 11.74 23.13
N GLY A 182 -13.87 10.70 23.39
CA GLY A 182 -15.21 10.54 22.85
C GLY A 182 -15.37 9.37 21.89
N PRO A 183 -16.62 8.89 21.73
CA PRO A 183 -16.89 7.65 21.00
C PRO A 183 -17.03 7.83 19.49
N THR A 184 -17.22 9.06 19.01
CA THR A 184 -17.58 9.30 17.61
C THR A 184 -16.42 9.88 16.81
N CYS A 185 -16.18 9.30 15.64
CA CYS A 185 -15.27 9.85 14.68
C CYS A 185 -15.81 9.62 13.27
N ALA A 186 -15.94 10.70 12.51
CA ALA A 186 -16.31 10.61 11.12
C ALA A 186 -15.09 10.19 10.27
N ALA A 187 -15.36 9.60 9.09
CA ALA A 187 -14.31 9.28 8.14
C ALA A 187 -13.45 10.52 7.83
N PRO A 188 -12.12 10.44 7.99
CA PRO A 188 -11.23 11.57 7.75
C PRO A 188 -11.32 12.08 6.31
N LYS A 189 -11.09 13.37 6.12
CA LYS A 189 -11.13 14.02 4.80
C LYS A 189 -9.75 14.49 4.40
N TRP A 190 -9.36 14.17 3.15
CA TRP A 190 -8.10 14.62 2.57
C TRP A 190 -8.28 15.84 1.66
N GLU A 191 -7.34 16.77 1.79
CA GLU A 191 -7.11 17.87 0.86
C GLU A 191 -5.77 17.66 0.15
N ARG A 192 -5.68 18.09 -1.12
CA ARG A 192 -4.52 17.76 -1.95
C ARG A 192 -3.36 18.75 -1.83
N PHE A 193 -3.67 20.03 -1.62
CA PHE A 193 -2.68 21.11 -1.60
C PHE A 193 -2.98 22.11 -0.47
N PRO A 194 -2.18 22.08 0.62
CA PRO A 194 -1.16 21.07 0.96
C PRO A 194 -1.79 19.70 1.20
N SER A 195 -0.97 18.63 1.27
CA SER A 195 -1.48 17.31 1.67
C SER A 195 -1.92 17.37 3.14
N ARG A 196 -3.20 17.64 3.36
CA ARG A 196 -3.80 17.84 4.67
C ARG A 196 -4.87 16.79 4.91
N VAL A 197 -4.93 16.28 6.13
CA VAL A 197 -6.03 15.43 6.59
C VAL A 197 -6.75 16.10 7.74
N THR A 198 -8.07 16.11 7.67
CA THR A 198 -8.95 16.63 8.71
C THR A 198 -9.73 15.49 9.33
N PHE A 199 -9.62 15.36 10.64
CA PHE A 199 -10.41 14.46 11.47
C PHE A 199 -11.55 15.26 12.11
N THR A 200 -12.73 14.65 12.18
CA THR A 200 -13.86 15.17 12.97
C THR A 200 -14.16 14.15 14.04
N ALA A 201 -13.65 14.37 15.23
CA ALA A 201 -13.74 13.46 16.37
C ALA A 201 -14.41 14.18 17.54
N ALA A 202 -15.41 13.54 18.15
CA ALA A 202 -16.20 14.13 19.25
C ALA A 202 -16.79 15.52 18.93
N GLY A 203 -17.09 15.80 17.65
CA GLY A 203 -17.59 17.09 17.19
C GLY A 203 -16.52 18.14 16.90
N GLU A 204 -15.27 17.91 17.27
CA GLU A 204 -14.14 18.79 17.00
C GLU A 204 -13.42 18.45 15.70
N LYS A 205 -12.98 19.47 14.99
CA LYS A 205 -12.15 19.32 13.79
C LYS A 205 -10.69 19.52 14.14
N THR A 206 -9.87 18.56 13.77
CA THR A 206 -8.41 18.66 13.91
C THR A 206 -7.75 18.34 12.58
N SER A 207 -6.88 19.23 12.11
CA SER A 207 -6.21 19.09 10.83
C SER A 207 -4.70 18.89 11.00
N PHE A 208 -4.13 18.05 10.15
CA PHE A 208 -2.70 17.78 10.11
C PHE A 208 -2.19 17.90 8.68
N VAL A 209 -1.08 18.63 8.50
CA VAL A 209 -0.34 18.63 7.23
C VAL A 209 0.58 17.42 7.22
N VAL A 210 0.45 16.60 6.20
CA VAL A 210 1.20 15.35 6.07
C VAL A 210 2.37 15.55 5.12
N HIS A 211 3.57 15.31 5.63
CA HIS A 211 4.82 15.31 4.88
C HIS A 211 5.30 13.87 4.66
N ALA A 212 6.34 13.69 3.85
CA ALA A 212 6.86 12.36 3.50
C ALA A 212 7.22 11.48 4.72
N HIS A 213 7.51 12.09 5.87
CA HIS A 213 7.98 11.37 7.07
C HIS A 213 7.33 11.83 8.37
N SER A 214 6.45 12.81 8.34
CA SER A 214 5.78 13.39 9.53
C SER A 214 4.37 13.85 9.21
N ALA A 215 3.60 14.08 10.24
CA ALA A 215 2.32 14.78 10.16
C ALA A 215 2.28 15.81 11.30
N ASP A 216 2.16 17.08 10.92
CA ASP A 216 2.23 18.20 11.83
C ASP A 216 0.84 18.82 12.04
N LEU A 217 0.50 19.13 13.28
CA LEU A 217 -0.74 19.78 13.64
C LEU A 217 -0.81 21.16 12.97
N GLN A 218 -1.89 21.42 12.27
CA GLN A 218 -2.18 22.75 11.76
C GLN A 218 -3.07 23.46 12.77
N PRO A 219 -2.66 24.64 13.30
CA PRO A 219 -3.55 25.48 14.08
C PRO A 219 -4.76 25.86 13.22
N GLU A 220 -5.94 25.82 13.83
CA GLU A 220 -7.17 26.31 13.21
C GLU A 220 -6.95 27.80 12.95
N THR A 221 -6.76 28.19 11.68
CA THR A 221 -6.83 29.60 11.32
C THR A 221 -8.28 29.99 11.53
N ALA A 222 -8.52 30.90 12.49
CA ALA A 222 -9.81 31.56 12.62
C ALA A 222 -10.24 31.99 11.22
N ASP A 223 -11.40 31.53 10.79
CA ASP A 223 -11.99 31.96 9.51
C ASP A 223 -11.90 33.47 9.49
N GLU A 224 -11.19 34.03 8.50
CA GLU A 224 -11.24 35.45 8.21
C GLU A 224 -12.71 35.76 7.92
N GLU A 225 -13.40 36.32 8.92
CA GLU A 225 -14.65 37.01 8.68
C GLU A 225 -14.36 38.10 7.63
N GLY A 226 -14.73 37.77 6.39
CA GLY A 226 -14.67 38.72 5.31
C GLY A 226 -15.43 40.00 5.70
N PRO A 227 -14.92 41.19 5.32
CA PRO A 227 -15.54 42.42 5.69
C PRO A 227 -16.99 42.45 5.17
N GLN A 228 -17.94 42.53 6.09
CA GLN A 228 -19.33 42.85 5.78
C GLN A 228 -19.34 44.26 5.21
N GLN A 229 -19.57 44.40 3.92
CA GLN A 229 -19.96 45.68 3.27
C GLN A 229 -21.48 45.79 3.19
#